data_bbff914807f77248779225ae29d84abc
#
_entry.id   bbff914807f77248779225ae29d84abc
#
_cell.length_a   1.000
_cell.length_b   1.000
_cell.length_c   1.000
_cell.angle_alpha   90.00
_cell.angle_beta   90.00
_cell.angle_gamma   90.00
#
_symmetry.space_group_name_H-M   'P 1'
#
loop_
_entity.id
_entity.type
_entity.pdbx_description
1 polymer ?
#
loop_
_entity_poly.entity_id
_entity_poly.type
_entity_poly.pdbx_seq_one_letter_code
_entity_poly.pdbx_strand_id
1 'polypeptide(L)'
;MIEKRASTVELFFYCLLIIDICILENIFVLLQRIFINIRMMDTTLPTVALVYDFDGTLAPGNMQEFGLLQALGYDNPNDFWNLCDQIAKTNDAGGIAVVMYAIQAEAQRMGLRCTREMLRTFGEKVAFFDGVTKWFDHINTYAQQIGVQVKHYINSSGLKEMINGCAIAHHFENIYACTYLYDAQGEACWPSVVVDYTKKTQFLFKINKGIREVSDRVRINEFVPTEARPVPFERMIYFGDGETDVPCMRTVKSNGGHSFAVYGNDKKRALAQQLLSEGRVNFACAADYTENSEMMVIVKRILDKIMADYMLTQHEVENRDTLNMFTAIGDSLE
;
A
#
# COMPACT_ATOMS: atom_id res chain seq x y z
N MET A 1 54.91 37.65 51.47
CA MET A 1 54.47 36.22 51.58
C MET A 1 52.94 36.03 51.46
N ILE A 2 52.15 37.08 51.70
CA ILE A 2 50.66 37.00 51.67
C ILE A 2 50.08 37.08 50.22
N GLU A 3 50.69 37.91 49.35
CA GLU A 3 50.21 38.05 47.95
C GLU A 3 50.34 36.74 47.06
N LYS A 4 51.41 35.98 47.32
CA LYS A 4 51.58 34.69 46.57
C LYS A 4 50.57 33.57 46.96
N ARG A 5 50.01 33.64 48.19
CA ARG A 5 48.99 32.68 48.66
C ARG A 5 47.60 32.97 48.08
N ALA A 6 47.22 34.23 47.89
CA ALA A 6 45.99 34.62 47.28
C ALA A 6 45.92 34.10 45.81
N SER A 7 47.02 34.27 45.06
CA SER A 7 47.07 33.80 43.64
C SER A 7 46.93 32.25 43.46
N THR A 8 47.42 31.49 44.43
CA THR A 8 47.36 30.03 44.40
C THR A 8 45.95 29.50 44.73
N VAL A 9 45.25 30.18 45.64
CA VAL A 9 43.86 29.86 45.99
C VAL A 9 42.91 30.23 44.84
N GLU A 10 43.10 31.38 44.22
CA GLU A 10 42.35 31.79 43.06
C GLU A 10 42.55 30.80 41.88
N LEU A 11 43.79 30.40 41.61
CA LEU A 11 44.12 29.43 40.59
C LEU A 11 43.43 28.05 40.83
N PHE A 12 43.38 27.63 42.09
CA PHE A 12 42.71 26.40 42.50
C PHE A 12 41.19 26.46 42.29
N PHE A 13 40.55 27.58 42.64
CA PHE A 13 39.13 27.80 42.37
C PHE A 13 38.82 27.89 40.86
N TYR A 14 39.68 28.52 40.05
CA TYR A 14 39.57 28.53 38.61
C TYR A 14 39.69 27.11 38.01
N CYS A 15 40.62 26.29 38.48
CA CYS A 15 40.74 24.91 38.04
C CYS A 15 39.52 24.06 38.42
N LEU A 16 38.95 24.21 39.60
CA LEU A 16 37.72 23.54 40.01
C LEU A 16 36.53 23.97 39.13
N LEU A 17 36.38 25.26 38.86
CA LEU A 17 35.31 25.78 38.01
C LEU A 17 35.41 25.24 36.58
N ILE A 18 36.63 25.14 36.03
CA ILE A 18 36.84 24.56 34.68
C ILE A 18 36.53 23.05 34.67
N ILE A 19 36.90 22.33 35.73
CA ILE A 19 36.59 20.90 35.86
C ILE A 19 35.07 20.69 35.95
N ASP A 20 34.36 21.50 36.72
CA ASP A 20 32.90 21.44 36.85
C ASP A 20 32.22 21.76 35.51
N ILE A 21 32.67 22.74 34.75
CA ILE A 21 32.17 23.08 33.42
C ILE A 21 32.40 21.91 32.44
N CYS A 22 33.62 21.35 32.42
CA CYS A 22 33.91 20.18 31.56
C CYS A 22 33.08 18.94 31.93
N ILE A 23 32.79 18.72 33.22
CA ILE A 23 31.92 17.62 33.66
C ILE A 23 30.48 17.87 33.21
N LEU A 24 29.96 19.08 33.37
CA LEU A 24 28.62 19.48 32.95
C LEU A 24 28.45 19.34 31.43
N GLU A 25 29.43 19.76 30.61
CA GLU A 25 29.41 19.58 29.17
C GLU A 25 29.39 18.10 28.78
N ASN A 26 30.19 17.25 29.40
CA ASN A 26 30.21 15.82 29.15
C ASN A 26 28.89 15.13 29.55
N ILE A 27 28.31 15.53 30.70
CA ILE A 27 27.00 15.04 31.14
C ILE A 27 25.92 15.49 30.16
N PHE A 28 25.96 16.73 29.69
CA PHE A 28 25.02 17.26 28.72
C PHE A 28 25.09 16.51 27.39
N VAL A 29 26.28 16.24 26.87
CA VAL A 29 26.50 15.43 25.64
C VAL A 29 26.01 13.99 25.84
N LEU A 30 26.24 13.40 27.02
CA LEU A 30 25.76 12.05 27.34
C LEU A 30 24.23 12.01 27.41
N LEU A 31 23.60 12.98 28.05
CA LEU A 31 22.15 13.11 28.12
C LEU A 31 21.53 13.34 26.74
N GLN A 32 22.16 14.16 25.90
CA GLN A 32 21.74 14.31 24.50
C GLN A 32 21.80 12.98 23.74
N ARG A 33 22.88 12.21 23.85
CA ARG A 33 23.02 10.90 23.24
C ARG A 33 21.97 9.90 23.75
N ILE A 34 21.69 9.91 25.04
CA ILE A 34 20.65 9.06 25.66
C ILE A 34 19.25 9.48 25.14
N PHE A 35 18.99 10.80 25.08
CA PHE A 35 17.70 11.32 24.60
C PHE A 35 17.48 11.02 23.10
N ILE A 36 18.54 11.16 22.29
CA ILE A 36 18.52 10.78 20.87
C ILE A 36 18.28 9.27 20.74
N ASN A 37 18.96 8.44 21.52
CA ASN A 37 18.76 6.99 21.49
C ASN A 37 17.35 6.57 21.95
N ILE A 38 16.80 7.21 23.00
CA ILE A 38 15.43 6.94 23.45
C ILE A 38 14.41 7.37 22.38
N ARG A 39 14.61 8.52 21.74
CA ARG A 39 13.76 9.00 20.65
C ARG A 39 13.86 8.13 19.40
N MET A 40 15.05 7.59 19.10
CA MET A 40 15.27 6.61 18.01
C MET A 40 14.60 5.26 18.31
N MET A 41 14.38 4.88 19.57
CA MET A 41 13.64 3.69 19.95
C MET A 41 12.10 3.85 19.80
N ASP A 42 11.61 5.09 19.75
CA ASP A 42 10.18 5.42 19.61
C ASP A 42 9.77 5.80 18.17
N THR A 43 10.71 5.72 17.20
CA THR A 43 10.40 5.96 15.79
C THR A 43 9.62 4.77 15.23
N THR A 44 8.35 5.00 14.98
CA THR A 44 7.51 4.04 14.22
C THR A 44 8.15 3.82 12.85
N LEU A 45 8.42 2.56 12.50
CA LEU A 45 8.98 2.20 11.19
C LEU A 45 8.15 2.79 10.06
N PRO A 46 8.79 3.27 8.97
CA PRO A 46 8.05 3.79 7.83
C PRO A 46 7.17 2.70 7.24
N THR A 47 5.87 2.98 7.14
CA THR A 47 4.92 2.05 6.51
C THR A 47 4.87 2.29 5.01
N VAL A 48 5.04 1.23 4.23
CA VAL A 48 4.92 1.20 2.77
C VAL A 48 3.70 0.37 2.38
N ALA A 49 2.84 0.90 1.52
CA ALA A 49 1.71 0.15 0.97
C ALA A 49 2.06 -0.42 -0.41
N LEU A 50 1.96 -1.73 -0.57
CA LEU A 50 1.93 -2.41 -1.86
C LEU A 50 0.46 -2.69 -2.21
N VAL A 51 -0.02 -2.06 -3.28
CA VAL A 51 -1.43 -2.09 -3.70
C VAL A 51 -1.52 -2.83 -5.03
N TYR A 52 -2.28 -3.90 -5.06
CA TYR A 52 -2.39 -4.78 -6.23
C TYR A 52 -3.81 -4.74 -6.82
N ASP A 53 -3.91 -4.67 -8.13
CA ASP A 53 -5.05 -5.28 -8.82
C ASP A 53 -4.96 -6.80 -8.69
N PHE A 54 -6.05 -7.51 -9.01
CA PHE A 54 -6.09 -8.96 -8.82
C PHE A 54 -6.07 -9.71 -10.16
N ASP A 55 -7.08 -9.50 -10.98
CA ASP A 55 -7.28 -10.19 -12.27
C ASP A 55 -6.24 -9.70 -13.30
N GLY A 56 -5.48 -10.61 -13.90
CA GLY A 56 -4.39 -10.27 -14.82
C GLY A 56 -3.12 -9.75 -14.14
N THR A 57 -3.18 -9.47 -12.83
CA THR A 57 -2.04 -8.98 -12.03
C THR A 57 -1.48 -10.07 -11.12
N LEU A 58 -2.26 -10.61 -10.18
CA LEU A 58 -1.86 -11.73 -9.31
C LEU A 58 -2.32 -13.08 -9.85
N ALA A 59 -3.46 -13.11 -10.56
CA ALA A 59 -4.03 -14.29 -11.18
C ALA A 59 -4.07 -14.15 -12.71
N PRO A 60 -3.82 -15.21 -13.49
CA PRO A 60 -3.93 -15.17 -14.95
C PRO A 60 -5.41 -15.17 -15.36
N GLY A 61 -5.88 -14.10 -16.00
CA GLY A 61 -7.30 -13.98 -16.42
C GLY A 61 -8.21 -13.47 -15.29
N ASN A 62 -9.52 -13.62 -15.49
CA ASN A 62 -10.52 -13.16 -14.52
C ASN A 62 -10.85 -14.26 -13.51
N MET A 63 -11.00 -13.90 -12.23
CA MET A 63 -11.26 -14.89 -11.17
C MET A 63 -12.51 -15.72 -11.39
N GLN A 64 -13.52 -15.20 -12.07
CA GLN A 64 -14.78 -15.91 -12.39
C GLN A 64 -14.56 -17.12 -13.28
N GLU A 65 -13.48 -17.13 -14.08
CA GLU A 65 -13.15 -18.22 -15.03
C GLU A 65 -12.64 -19.49 -14.32
N PHE A 66 -12.30 -19.38 -13.02
CA PHE A 66 -11.85 -20.53 -12.22
C PHE A 66 -13.02 -21.31 -11.58
N GLY A 67 -14.00 -21.67 -12.39
CA GLY A 67 -15.09 -22.58 -12.05
C GLY A 67 -16.43 -21.91 -11.75
N LEU A 68 -16.49 -20.60 -11.49
CA LEU A 68 -17.77 -19.91 -11.29
C LEU A 68 -18.58 -19.89 -12.59
N LEU A 69 -17.98 -19.48 -13.72
CA LEU A 69 -18.68 -19.42 -15.00
C LEU A 69 -19.19 -20.79 -15.44
N GLN A 70 -18.43 -21.87 -15.24
CA GLN A 70 -18.88 -23.24 -15.51
C GLN A 70 -20.09 -23.61 -14.66
N ALA A 71 -20.11 -23.25 -13.37
CA ALA A 71 -21.25 -23.49 -12.49
C ALA A 71 -22.49 -22.68 -12.93
N LEU A 72 -22.30 -21.53 -13.57
CA LEU A 72 -23.35 -20.70 -14.17
C LEU A 72 -23.81 -21.21 -15.54
N GLY A 73 -23.21 -22.31 -16.05
CA GLY A 73 -23.56 -22.94 -17.33
C GLY A 73 -22.77 -22.42 -18.53
N TYR A 74 -21.63 -21.76 -18.32
CA TYR A 74 -20.76 -21.21 -19.36
C TYR A 74 -19.48 -22.02 -19.46
N ASP A 75 -19.40 -23.00 -20.35
CA ASP A 75 -18.16 -23.76 -20.62
C ASP A 75 -17.10 -22.88 -21.32
N ASN A 76 -17.55 -21.98 -22.20
CA ASN A 76 -16.71 -20.98 -22.84
C ASN A 76 -16.91 -19.63 -22.12
N PRO A 77 -15.89 -19.10 -21.39
CA PRO A 77 -15.99 -17.81 -20.71
C PRO A 77 -16.41 -16.64 -21.61
N ASN A 78 -16.05 -16.67 -22.89
CA ASN A 78 -16.41 -15.59 -23.83
C ASN A 78 -17.91 -15.42 -23.99
N ASP A 79 -18.72 -16.49 -23.86
CA ASP A 79 -20.17 -16.41 -24.00
C ASP A 79 -20.77 -15.59 -22.85
N PHE A 80 -20.25 -15.73 -21.64
CA PHE A 80 -20.64 -14.89 -20.50
C PHE A 80 -20.20 -13.43 -20.68
N TRP A 81 -18.97 -13.20 -21.11
CA TRP A 81 -18.48 -11.84 -21.34
C TRP A 81 -19.24 -11.14 -22.45
N ASN A 82 -19.56 -11.83 -23.54
CA ASN A 82 -20.41 -11.31 -24.63
C ASN A 82 -21.81 -10.96 -24.14
N LEU A 83 -22.43 -11.78 -23.28
CA LEU A 83 -23.72 -11.48 -22.66
C LEU A 83 -23.62 -10.17 -21.83
N CYS A 84 -22.59 -10.03 -21.00
CA CYS A 84 -22.37 -8.82 -20.20
C CYS A 84 -22.19 -7.58 -21.08
N ASP A 85 -21.39 -7.67 -22.12
CA ASP A 85 -21.19 -6.59 -23.09
C ASP A 85 -22.48 -6.19 -23.82
N GLN A 86 -23.30 -7.16 -24.22
CA GLN A 86 -24.57 -6.90 -24.84
C GLN A 86 -25.55 -6.18 -23.91
N ILE A 87 -25.64 -6.62 -22.64
CA ILE A 87 -26.48 -5.99 -21.62
C ILE A 87 -26.00 -4.54 -21.38
N ALA A 88 -24.69 -4.35 -21.22
CA ALA A 88 -24.11 -3.05 -20.98
C ALA A 88 -24.39 -2.07 -22.12
N LYS A 89 -24.17 -2.47 -23.36
CA LYS A 89 -24.45 -1.67 -24.57
C LYS A 89 -25.92 -1.32 -24.73
N THR A 90 -26.80 -2.29 -24.51
CA THR A 90 -28.27 -2.11 -24.71
C THR A 90 -28.85 -1.12 -23.70
N ASN A 91 -28.28 -1.07 -22.48
CA ASN A 91 -28.82 -0.28 -21.37
C ASN A 91 -27.95 0.95 -21.02
N ASP A 92 -26.89 1.22 -21.79
CA ASP A 92 -25.88 2.26 -21.47
C ASP A 92 -25.39 2.13 -20.01
N ALA A 93 -25.03 0.90 -19.61
CA ALA A 93 -24.71 0.55 -18.22
C ALA A 93 -23.21 0.30 -18.02
N GLY A 94 -22.72 0.54 -16.79
CA GLY A 94 -21.34 0.27 -16.41
C GLY A 94 -21.03 -1.23 -16.41
N GLY A 95 -19.99 -1.67 -17.16
CA GLY A 95 -19.67 -3.07 -17.39
C GLY A 95 -19.50 -3.89 -16.10
N ILE A 96 -18.79 -3.37 -15.11
CA ILE A 96 -18.57 -4.08 -13.82
C ILE A 96 -19.88 -4.31 -13.07
N ALA A 97 -20.78 -3.32 -13.05
CA ALA A 97 -22.10 -3.47 -12.43
C ALA A 97 -22.93 -4.52 -13.16
N VAL A 98 -22.83 -4.57 -14.50
CA VAL A 98 -23.51 -5.57 -15.33
C VAL A 98 -22.95 -6.98 -15.07
N VAL A 99 -21.64 -7.14 -14.93
CA VAL A 99 -21.04 -8.45 -14.56
C VAL A 99 -21.60 -8.95 -13.22
N MET A 100 -21.69 -8.09 -12.22
CA MET A 100 -22.28 -8.45 -10.92
C MET A 100 -23.76 -8.84 -11.08
N TYR A 101 -24.54 -8.05 -11.84
CA TYR A 101 -25.94 -8.39 -12.15
C TYR A 101 -26.05 -9.74 -12.85
N ALA A 102 -25.24 -9.98 -13.90
CA ALA A 102 -25.28 -11.20 -14.68
C ALA A 102 -24.93 -12.44 -13.84
N ILE A 103 -23.91 -12.36 -12.97
CA ILE A 103 -23.59 -13.46 -12.05
C ILE A 103 -24.80 -13.83 -11.18
N GLN A 104 -25.50 -12.85 -10.62
CA GLN A 104 -26.68 -13.08 -9.79
C GLN A 104 -27.85 -13.65 -10.59
N ALA A 105 -28.14 -13.07 -11.76
CA ALA A 105 -29.23 -13.52 -12.64
C ALA A 105 -29.01 -14.95 -13.15
N GLU A 106 -27.77 -15.26 -13.57
CA GLU A 106 -27.44 -16.59 -14.09
C GLU A 106 -27.40 -17.65 -12.97
N ALA A 107 -26.95 -17.29 -11.76
CA ALA A 107 -27.06 -18.17 -10.59
C ALA A 107 -28.54 -18.53 -10.32
N GLN A 108 -29.42 -17.54 -10.34
CA GLN A 108 -30.85 -17.77 -10.18
C GLN A 108 -31.44 -18.65 -11.30
N ARG A 109 -31.04 -18.41 -12.56
CA ARG A 109 -31.44 -19.23 -13.71
C ARG A 109 -31.02 -20.69 -13.55
N MET A 110 -29.83 -20.93 -12.97
CA MET A 110 -29.28 -22.27 -12.72
C MET A 110 -29.80 -22.92 -11.43
N GLY A 111 -30.67 -22.23 -10.67
CA GLY A 111 -31.14 -22.71 -9.37
C GLY A 111 -30.03 -22.69 -8.28
N LEU A 112 -28.95 -21.91 -8.48
CA LEU A 112 -27.88 -21.77 -7.54
C LEU A 112 -28.16 -20.59 -6.62
N ARG A 113 -27.90 -20.78 -5.33
CA ARG A 113 -27.95 -19.69 -4.35
C ARG A 113 -26.66 -18.90 -4.40
N CYS A 114 -26.71 -17.65 -4.88
CA CYS A 114 -25.55 -16.75 -4.90
C CYS A 114 -25.24 -16.22 -3.49
N THR A 115 -24.56 -17.01 -2.69
CA THR A 115 -24.21 -16.68 -1.30
C THR A 115 -22.73 -16.30 -1.18
N ARG A 116 -22.37 -15.63 -0.04
CA ARG A 116 -20.95 -15.37 0.28
C ARG A 116 -20.11 -16.63 0.22
N GLU A 117 -20.62 -17.70 0.83
CA GLU A 117 -19.89 -18.95 0.93
C GLU A 117 -19.71 -19.61 -0.43
N MET A 118 -20.75 -19.61 -1.27
CA MET A 118 -20.66 -20.11 -2.64
C MET A 118 -19.56 -19.36 -3.42
N LEU A 119 -19.58 -18.03 -3.40
CA LEU A 119 -18.55 -17.23 -4.08
C LEU A 119 -17.16 -17.47 -3.50
N ARG A 120 -17.03 -17.57 -2.18
CA ARG A 120 -15.77 -17.87 -1.49
C ARG A 120 -15.18 -19.22 -1.92
N THR A 121 -16.00 -20.27 -2.03
CA THR A 121 -15.56 -21.59 -2.46
C THR A 121 -14.96 -21.57 -3.89
N PHE A 122 -15.48 -20.72 -4.79
CA PHE A 122 -14.85 -20.53 -6.10
C PHE A 122 -13.51 -19.78 -5.99
N GLY A 123 -13.35 -18.90 -5.02
CA GLY A 123 -12.08 -18.24 -4.74
C GLY A 123 -10.95 -19.22 -4.41
N GLU A 124 -11.24 -20.35 -3.75
CA GLU A 124 -10.26 -21.41 -3.43
C GLU A 124 -9.64 -22.06 -4.67
N LYS A 125 -10.32 -21.97 -5.83
CA LYS A 125 -9.87 -22.56 -7.09
C LYS A 125 -9.01 -21.63 -7.94
N VAL A 126 -8.85 -20.37 -7.53
CA VAL A 126 -8.10 -19.38 -8.32
C VAL A 126 -6.63 -19.78 -8.38
N ALA A 127 -6.11 -19.89 -9.59
CA ALA A 127 -4.69 -20.06 -9.84
C ALA A 127 -3.96 -18.70 -9.82
N PHE A 128 -2.68 -18.72 -9.50
CA PHE A 128 -1.84 -17.52 -9.44
C PHE A 128 -0.69 -17.60 -10.44
N PHE A 129 -0.14 -16.45 -10.79
CA PHE A 129 1.12 -16.39 -11.49
C PHE A 129 2.27 -16.96 -10.64
N ASP A 130 3.35 -17.32 -11.32
CA ASP A 130 4.52 -17.94 -10.68
C ASP A 130 5.09 -17.06 -9.56
N GLY A 131 5.30 -17.66 -8.40
CA GLY A 131 5.88 -17.03 -7.22
C GLY A 131 4.91 -16.25 -6.33
N VAL A 132 3.67 -15.94 -6.75
CA VAL A 132 2.71 -15.11 -6.00
C VAL A 132 2.49 -15.61 -4.57
N THR A 133 2.36 -16.91 -4.36
CA THR A 133 2.11 -17.49 -3.03
C THR A 133 3.26 -17.29 -2.02
N LYS A 134 4.46 -17.00 -2.50
CA LYS A 134 5.65 -16.72 -1.66
C LYS A 134 6.08 -15.25 -1.69
N TRP A 135 5.54 -14.48 -2.62
CA TRP A 135 5.89 -13.08 -2.83
C TRP A 135 5.79 -12.24 -1.56
N PHE A 136 4.68 -12.36 -0.85
CA PHE A 136 4.39 -11.57 0.34
C PHE A 136 5.40 -11.83 1.45
N ASP A 137 5.72 -13.10 1.70
CA ASP A 137 6.70 -13.48 2.73
C ASP A 137 8.11 -13.01 2.38
N HIS A 138 8.52 -13.12 1.10
CA HIS A 138 9.83 -12.64 0.65
C HIS A 138 9.95 -11.12 0.80
N ILE A 139 8.92 -10.35 0.42
CA ILE A 139 8.90 -8.89 0.56
C ILE A 139 8.88 -8.50 2.04
N ASN A 140 8.03 -9.12 2.86
CA ASN A 140 7.93 -8.83 4.28
C ASN A 140 9.25 -9.10 5.01
N THR A 141 9.90 -10.23 4.70
CA THR A 141 11.20 -10.59 5.28
C THR A 141 12.28 -9.57 4.91
N TYR A 142 12.35 -9.18 3.64
CA TYR A 142 13.30 -8.17 3.19
C TYR A 142 13.04 -6.82 3.84
N ALA A 143 11.79 -6.36 3.85
CA ALA A 143 11.40 -5.09 4.45
C ALA A 143 11.75 -5.03 5.95
N GLN A 144 11.50 -6.11 6.68
CA GLN A 144 11.87 -6.22 8.09
C GLN A 144 13.39 -6.08 8.30
N GLN A 145 14.21 -6.68 7.43
CA GLN A 145 15.68 -6.59 7.52
C GLN A 145 16.20 -5.16 7.37
N ILE A 146 15.53 -4.35 6.55
CA ILE A 146 15.92 -2.94 6.32
C ILE A 146 15.16 -1.94 7.21
N GLY A 147 14.32 -2.40 8.14
CA GLY A 147 13.57 -1.51 9.05
C GLY A 147 12.36 -0.82 8.43
N VAL A 148 11.68 -1.47 7.48
CA VAL A 148 10.46 -0.98 6.82
C VAL A 148 9.29 -1.89 7.18
N GLN A 149 8.12 -1.31 7.49
CA GLN A 149 6.87 -2.04 7.61
C GLN A 149 6.14 -2.05 6.27
N VAL A 150 5.91 -3.23 5.70
CA VAL A 150 5.11 -3.38 4.48
C VAL A 150 3.69 -3.80 4.83
N LYS A 151 2.70 -3.21 4.14
CA LYS A 151 1.30 -3.61 4.17
C LYS A 151 0.80 -3.85 2.75
N HIS A 152 0.13 -4.98 2.56
CA HIS A 152 -0.40 -5.37 1.26
C HIS A 152 -1.89 -5.08 1.18
N TYR A 153 -2.35 -4.56 0.04
CA TYR A 153 -3.75 -4.20 -0.21
C TYR A 153 -4.20 -4.71 -1.57
N ILE A 154 -5.45 -5.13 -1.68
CA ILE A 154 -6.10 -5.35 -2.97
C ILE A 154 -6.96 -4.15 -3.33
N ASN A 155 -6.93 -3.77 -4.61
CA ASN A 155 -7.78 -2.75 -5.22
C ASN A 155 -8.28 -3.24 -6.60
N SER A 156 -9.34 -4.05 -6.60
CA SER A 156 -9.77 -4.87 -7.73
C SER A 156 -11.21 -4.60 -8.15
N SER A 157 -11.49 -4.78 -9.44
CA SER A 157 -12.85 -4.84 -9.99
C SER A 157 -13.51 -6.23 -9.84
N GLY A 158 -12.76 -7.22 -9.34
CA GLY A 158 -13.28 -8.56 -9.04
C GLY A 158 -14.13 -8.62 -7.78
N LEU A 159 -14.59 -9.82 -7.41
CA LEU A 159 -15.46 -10.04 -6.26
C LEU A 159 -14.68 -10.26 -4.97
N LYS A 160 -14.95 -9.43 -3.96
CA LYS A 160 -14.32 -9.51 -2.64
C LYS A 160 -14.50 -10.88 -1.99
N GLU A 161 -15.65 -11.48 -2.16
CA GLU A 161 -15.98 -12.78 -1.62
C GLU A 161 -15.06 -13.87 -2.19
N MET A 162 -14.81 -13.84 -3.50
CA MET A 162 -13.88 -14.77 -4.14
C MET A 162 -12.44 -14.51 -3.68
N ILE A 163 -12.01 -13.25 -3.62
CA ILE A 163 -10.66 -12.92 -3.13
C ILE A 163 -10.46 -13.40 -1.68
N ASN A 164 -11.48 -13.25 -0.81
CA ASN A 164 -11.45 -13.76 0.56
C ASN A 164 -11.35 -15.30 0.65
N GLY A 165 -11.73 -16.02 -0.40
CA GLY A 165 -11.56 -17.49 -0.51
C GLY A 165 -10.18 -17.92 -0.97
N CYS A 166 -9.40 -17.03 -1.56
CA CYS A 166 -8.10 -17.37 -2.13
C CYS A 166 -7.05 -17.70 -1.06
N ALA A 167 -6.10 -18.56 -1.41
CA ALA A 167 -5.02 -18.98 -0.51
C ALA A 167 -4.17 -17.82 0.03
N ILE A 168 -4.09 -16.70 -0.71
CA ILE A 168 -3.30 -15.52 -0.36
C ILE A 168 -4.07 -14.45 0.42
N ALA A 169 -5.37 -14.63 0.69
CA ALA A 169 -6.24 -13.61 1.29
C ALA A 169 -5.74 -13.08 2.64
N HIS A 170 -5.07 -13.93 3.42
CA HIS A 170 -4.57 -13.62 4.76
C HIS A 170 -3.38 -12.65 4.77
N HIS A 171 -2.73 -12.39 3.63
CA HIS A 171 -1.63 -11.43 3.52
C HIS A 171 -2.11 -9.98 3.44
N PHE A 172 -3.40 -9.74 3.13
CA PHE A 172 -3.88 -8.38 2.86
C PHE A 172 -4.41 -7.70 4.12
N GLU A 173 -3.91 -6.49 4.37
CA GLU A 173 -4.41 -5.58 5.40
C GLU A 173 -5.86 -5.17 5.14
N ASN A 174 -6.21 -4.95 3.86
CA ASN A 174 -7.59 -4.76 3.41
C ASN A 174 -7.75 -5.12 1.93
N ILE A 175 -8.98 -5.55 1.59
CA ILE A 175 -9.40 -5.90 0.24
C ILE A 175 -10.51 -4.93 -0.18
N TYR A 176 -10.17 -4.01 -1.08
CA TYR A 176 -11.10 -3.11 -1.73
C TYR A 176 -11.49 -3.72 -3.07
N ALA A 177 -12.70 -4.26 -3.15
CA ALA A 177 -13.20 -4.96 -4.33
C ALA A 177 -14.73 -4.88 -4.39
N CYS A 178 -15.32 -5.31 -5.50
CA CYS A 178 -16.77 -5.39 -5.65
C CYS A 178 -17.37 -6.35 -4.63
N THR A 179 -18.54 -6.04 -4.09
CA THR A 179 -19.27 -6.92 -3.16
C THR A 179 -20.77 -6.66 -3.23
N TYR A 180 -21.57 -7.61 -2.75
CA TYR A 180 -23.01 -7.53 -2.70
C TYR A 180 -23.53 -7.14 -1.31
N LEU A 181 -24.75 -6.58 -1.26
CA LEU A 181 -25.64 -6.74 -0.12
C LEU A 181 -26.23 -8.14 -0.17
N TYR A 182 -26.46 -8.70 1.00
CA TYR A 182 -27.06 -10.02 1.18
C TYR A 182 -28.35 -9.88 1.97
N ASP A 183 -29.38 -10.59 1.55
CA ASP A 183 -30.67 -10.62 2.24
C ASP A 183 -30.61 -11.43 3.55
N ALA A 184 -31.77 -11.57 4.21
CA ALA A 184 -31.90 -12.35 5.45
C ALA A 184 -31.64 -13.85 5.27
N GLN A 185 -31.70 -14.36 4.05
CA GLN A 185 -31.40 -15.74 3.68
C GLN A 185 -29.91 -15.94 3.29
N GLY A 186 -29.14 -14.83 3.28
CA GLY A 186 -27.73 -14.82 2.92
C GLY A 186 -27.49 -14.86 1.41
N GLU A 187 -28.51 -14.55 0.58
CA GLU A 187 -28.37 -14.47 -0.88
C GLU A 187 -28.03 -13.04 -1.34
N ALA A 188 -27.17 -12.95 -2.35
CA ALA A 188 -26.81 -11.69 -2.97
C ALA A 188 -28.05 -11.02 -3.57
N CYS A 189 -28.36 -9.79 -3.14
CA CYS A 189 -29.55 -9.08 -3.59
C CYS A 189 -29.26 -7.78 -4.34
N TRP A 190 -28.10 -7.16 -4.09
CA TRP A 190 -27.74 -5.88 -4.72
C TRP A 190 -26.22 -5.66 -4.73
N PRO A 191 -25.61 -5.13 -5.82
CA PRO A 191 -24.22 -4.66 -5.82
C PRO A 191 -24.04 -3.49 -4.83
N SER A 192 -23.39 -3.74 -3.70
CA SER A 192 -23.20 -2.70 -2.67
C SER A 192 -21.96 -1.85 -2.88
N VAL A 193 -20.91 -2.44 -3.46
CA VAL A 193 -19.69 -1.76 -3.87
C VAL A 193 -19.36 -2.20 -5.29
N VAL A 194 -19.24 -1.22 -6.18
CA VAL A 194 -18.82 -1.42 -7.59
C VAL A 194 -17.53 -0.64 -7.76
N VAL A 195 -16.46 -1.34 -8.08
CA VAL A 195 -15.10 -0.79 -8.23
C VAL A 195 -14.72 -0.84 -9.70
N ASP A 196 -14.63 0.32 -10.33
CA ASP A 196 -14.25 0.47 -11.73
C ASP A 196 -13.38 1.70 -11.95
N TYR A 197 -12.57 1.73 -12.99
CA TYR A 197 -11.77 2.87 -13.46
C TYR A 197 -11.36 3.88 -12.36
N THR A 198 -11.86 5.12 -12.42
CA THR A 198 -11.54 6.17 -11.46
C THR A 198 -12.06 5.89 -10.04
N LYS A 199 -13.05 5.02 -9.86
CA LYS A 199 -13.48 4.60 -8.52
C LYS A 199 -12.40 3.80 -7.79
N LYS A 200 -11.47 3.14 -8.50
CA LYS A 200 -10.28 2.53 -7.90
C LYS A 200 -9.43 3.57 -7.13
N THR A 201 -9.31 4.80 -7.63
CA THR A 201 -8.44 5.83 -7.02
C THR A 201 -8.88 6.25 -5.61
N GLN A 202 -10.19 6.20 -5.30
CA GLN A 202 -10.67 6.53 -3.95
C GLN A 202 -10.03 5.68 -2.86
N PHE A 203 -9.71 4.42 -3.17
CA PHE A 203 -9.12 3.49 -2.20
C PHE A 203 -7.65 3.80 -1.93
N LEU A 204 -6.93 4.38 -2.89
CA LEU A 204 -5.58 4.91 -2.64
C LEU A 204 -5.62 6.03 -1.60
N PHE A 205 -6.60 6.94 -1.68
CA PHE A 205 -6.80 7.99 -0.67
C PHE A 205 -7.23 7.43 0.69
N LYS A 206 -8.01 6.34 0.72
CA LYS A 206 -8.34 5.64 1.96
C LYS A 206 -7.10 5.00 2.59
N ILE A 207 -6.27 4.32 1.83
CA ILE A 207 -4.98 3.77 2.28
C ILE A 207 -4.07 4.89 2.80
N ASN A 208 -3.96 5.98 2.05
CA ASN A 208 -3.17 7.16 2.42
C ASN A 208 -3.54 7.70 3.82
N LYS A 209 -4.84 7.73 4.14
CA LYS A 209 -5.38 8.23 5.41
C LYS A 209 -5.62 7.15 6.47
N GLY A 210 -5.28 5.89 6.20
CA GLY A 210 -5.50 4.77 7.14
C GLY A 210 -6.97 4.43 7.38
N ILE A 211 -7.84 4.66 6.39
CA ILE A 211 -9.27 4.39 6.48
C ILE A 211 -9.56 3.02 5.88
N ARG A 212 -10.05 2.09 6.69
CA ARG A 212 -10.36 0.72 6.26
C ARG A 212 -11.78 0.58 5.72
N GLU A 213 -12.72 1.27 6.32
CA GLU A 213 -14.14 1.13 6.03
C GLU A 213 -14.51 1.84 4.73
N VAL A 214 -15.15 1.11 3.80
CA VAL A 214 -15.67 1.69 2.56
C VAL A 214 -16.76 2.74 2.85
N SER A 215 -17.57 2.50 3.88
CA SER A 215 -18.68 3.36 4.28
C SER A 215 -18.28 4.67 4.95
N ASP A 216 -17.01 4.81 5.38
CA ASP A 216 -16.54 6.04 6.00
C ASP A 216 -16.46 7.18 4.99
N ARG A 217 -17.39 8.12 5.14
CA ARG A 217 -17.54 9.32 4.29
C ARG A 217 -16.99 10.59 4.94
N VAL A 218 -16.73 10.55 6.23
CA VAL A 218 -16.28 11.71 7.02
C VAL A 218 -14.76 11.85 6.92
N ARG A 219 -14.01 10.86 7.42
CA ARG A 219 -12.56 10.91 7.48
C ARG A 219 -11.89 11.04 6.12
N ILE A 220 -12.51 10.54 5.04
CA ILE A 220 -11.95 10.67 3.69
C ILE A 220 -11.81 12.14 3.25
N ASN A 221 -12.70 13.02 3.74
CA ASN A 221 -12.71 14.45 3.42
C ASN A 221 -11.99 15.32 4.46
N GLU A 222 -11.61 14.77 5.60
CA GLU A 222 -10.84 15.51 6.61
C GLU A 222 -9.45 15.90 6.07
N PHE A 223 -9.02 17.11 6.41
CA PHE A 223 -7.65 17.51 6.12
C PHE A 223 -6.69 16.78 7.07
N VAL A 224 -5.77 16.02 6.49
CA VAL A 224 -4.68 15.36 7.19
C VAL A 224 -3.37 15.87 6.61
N PRO A 225 -2.52 16.57 7.38
CA PRO A 225 -1.20 16.99 6.94
C PRO A 225 -0.40 15.79 6.40
N THR A 226 0.50 16.03 5.45
CA THR A 226 1.25 14.96 4.78
C THR A 226 2.04 14.10 5.79
N GLU A 227 2.62 14.76 6.77
CA GLU A 227 3.46 14.15 7.81
C GLU A 227 2.66 13.25 8.77
N ALA A 228 1.36 13.53 8.92
CA ALA A 228 0.44 12.76 9.76
C ALA A 228 -0.27 11.61 9.02
N ARG A 229 -0.04 11.46 7.72
CA ARG A 229 -0.66 10.39 6.93
C ARG A 229 0.04 9.07 7.20
N PRO A 230 -0.70 8.00 7.56
CA PRO A 230 -0.13 6.68 7.80
C PRO A 230 0.68 6.14 6.63
N VAL A 231 0.21 6.34 5.39
CA VAL A 231 0.91 5.93 4.16
C VAL A 231 0.86 7.08 3.15
N PRO A 232 1.83 8.01 3.14
CA PRO A 232 1.98 9.01 2.08
C PRO A 232 2.12 8.34 0.71
N PHE A 233 1.74 9.04 -0.37
CA PHE A 233 1.79 8.47 -1.73
C PHE A 233 3.21 8.08 -2.14
N GLU A 234 4.23 8.78 -1.68
CA GLU A 234 5.64 8.50 -1.90
C GLU A 234 6.06 7.11 -1.38
N ARG A 235 5.27 6.56 -0.43
CA ARG A 235 5.43 5.22 0.13
C ARG A 235 4.38 4.22 -0.38
N MET A 236 3.81 4.48 -1.57
CA MET A 236 2.92 3.54 -2.24
C MET A 236 3.58 2.94 -3.48
N ILE A 237 3.36 1.64 -3.68
CA ILE A 237 3.70 0.92 -4.90
C ILE A 237 2.42 0.28 -5.43
N TYR A 238 2.04 0.62 -6.67
CA TYR A 238 0.81 0.11 -7.30
C TYR A 238 1.15 -0.86 -8.43
N PHE A 239 0.46 -1.99 -8.46
CA PHE A 239 0.59 -3.02 -9.49
C PHE A 239 -0.75 -3.21 -10.18
N GLY A 240 -0.77 -3.18 -11.51
CA GLY A 240 -1.97 -3.44 -12.30
C GLY A 240 -1.61 -3.84 -13.73
N ASP A 241 -2.54 -4.47 -14.44
CA ASP A 241 -2.32 -5.03 -15.78
C ASP A 241 -3.13 -4.35 -16.89
N GLY A 242 -4.10 -3.52 -16.53
CA GLY A 242 -5.14 -3.08 -17.44
C GLY A 242 -5.44 -1.59 -17.46
N GLU A 243 -6.35 -1.24 -18.38
CA GLU A 243 -6.82 0.13 -18.58
C GLU A 243 -7.53 0.67 -17.34
N THR A 244 -8.19 -0.20 -16.56
CA THR A 244 -8.88 0.17 -15.32
C THR A 244 -7.92 0.66 -14.23
N ASP A 245 -6.64 0.31 -14.33
CA ASP A 245 -5.60 0.67 -13.35
C ASP A 245 -4.86 1.96 -13.68
N VAL A 246 -4.94 2.42 -14.94
CA VAL A 246 -4.22 3.61 -15.40
C VAL A 246 -4.46 4.84 -14.51
N PRO A 247 -5.70 5.14 -14.04
CA PRO A 247 -5.92 6.25 -13.12
C PRO A 247 -5.15 6.09 -11.79
N CYS A 248 -5.09 4.87 -11.24
CA CYS A 248 -4.33 4.57 -10.02
C CYS A 248 -2.84 4.68 -10.24
N MET A 249 -2.32 4.07 -11.31
CA MET A 249 -0.89 4.12 -11.67
C MET A 249 -0.41 5.56 -11.80
N ARG A 250 -1.18 6.41 -12.52
CA ARG A 250 -0.86 7.83 -12.66
C ARG A 250 -0.94 8.58 -11.34
N THR A 251 -1.98 8.34 -10.54
CA THR A 251 -2.14 9.01 -9.24
C THR A 251 -0.95 8.71 -8.34
N VAL A 252 -0.56 7.45 -8.20
CA VAL A 252 0.58 7.06 -7.37
C VAL A 252 1.88 7.68 -7.91
N LYS A 253 2.17 7.52 -9.21
CA LYS A 253 3.38 8.07 -9.84
C LYS A 253 3.46 9.60 -9.72
N SER A 254 2.36 10.31 -10.00
CA SER A 254 2.34 11.78 -9.99
C SER A 254 2.49 12.38 -8.58
N ASN A 255 2.25 11.58 -7.54
CA ASN A 255 2.44 11.95 -6.14
C ASN A 255 3.70 11.34 -5.52
N GLY A 256 4.70 10.97 -6.32
CA GLY A 256 6.03 10.54 -5.84
C GLY A 256 6.16 9.06 -5.52
N GLY A 257 5.08 8.27 -5.61
CA GLY A 257 5.12 6.81 -5.46
C GLY A 257 5.53 6.10 -6.75
N HIS A 258 5.42 4.78 -6.76
CA HIS A 258 5.87 3.95 -7.88
C HIS A 258 4.73 3.08 -8.41
N SER A 259 4.68 2.88 -9.72
CA SER A 259 3.66 2.05 -10.37
C SER A 259 4.24 1.11 -11.40
N PHE A 260 3.68 -0.09 -11.45
CA PHE A 260 4.04 -1.17 -12.35
C PHE A 260 2.86 -1.50 -13.27
N ALA A 261 3.11 -1.52 -14.59
CA ALA A 261 2.27 -2.18 -15.55
C ALA A 261 2.73 -3.64 -15.67
N VAL A 262 1.92 -4.56 -15.14
CA VAL A 262 2.22 -6.00 -15.12
C VAL A 262 1.64 -6.65 -16.38
N TYR A 263 2.33 -7.62 -16.97
CA TYR A 263 1.83 -8.33 -18.13
C TYR A 263 2.07 -9.84 -18.03
N GLY A 264 1.00 -10.61 -18.23
CA GLY A 264 1.04 -12.08 -18.25
C GLY A 264 1.11 -12.71 -19.66
N ASN A 265 1.02 -11.89 -20.73
CA ASN A 265 1.08 -12.34 -22.12
C ASN A 265 1.50 -11.22 -23.07
N ASP A 266 1.78 -11.53 -24.34
CA ASP A 266 2.29 -10.58 -25.33
C ASP A 266 1.32 -9.43 -25.63
N LYS A 267 -0.01 -9.65 -25.61
CA LYS A 267 -0.99 -8.58 -25.81
C LYS A 267 -0.91 -7.56 -24.66
N LYS A 268 -0.86 -8.01 -23.44
CA LYS A 268 -0.70 -7.15 -22.25
C LYS A 268 0.68 -6.50 -22.20
N ARG A 269 1.72 -7.20 -22.70
CA ARG A 269 3.06 -6.62 -22.83
C ARG A 269 3.09 -5.38 -23.71
N ALA A 270 2.39 -5.41 -24.86
CA ALA A 270 2.31 -4.25 -25.75
C ALA A 270 1.66 -3.05 -25.05
N LEU A 271 0.55 -3.26 -24.31
CA LEU A 271 -0.09 -2.22 -23.50
C LEU A 271 0.83 -1.69 -22.40
N ALA A 272 1.52 -2.56 -21.66
CA ALA A 272 2.45 -2.16 -20.60
C ALA A 272 3.61 -1.30 -21.16
N GLN A 273 4.16 -1.67 -22.32
CA GLN A 273 5.20 -0.90 -23.01
C GLN A 273 4.67 0.47 -23.50
N GLN A 274 3.44 0.53 -24.00
CA GLN A 274 2.80 1.78 -24.38
C GLN A 274 2.65 2.71 -23.15
N LEU A 275 2.11 2.20 -22.03
CA LEU A 275 1.95 2.97 -20.79
C LEU A 275 3.29 3.51 -20.27
N LEU A 276 4.35 2.71 -20.40
CA LEU A 276 5.71 3.12 -20.02
C LEU A 276 6.23 4.23 -20.94
N SER A 277 6.08 4.08 -22.26
CA SER A 277 6.52 5.07 -23.25
C SER A 277 5.77 6.40 -23.14
N GLU A 278 4.48 6.35 -22.78
CA GLU A 278 3.64 7.52 -22.50
C GLU A 278 3.93 8.17 -21.13
N GLY A 279 4.82 7.60 -20.35
CA GLY A 279 5.17 8.12 -19.03
C GLY A 279 4.09 7.93 -17.97
N ARG A 280 3.11 7.05 -18.18
CA ARG A 280 1.98 6.82 -17.27
C ARG A 280 2.35 5.90 -16.09
N VAL A 281 3.37 5.05 -16.28
CA VAL A 281 3.89 4.15 -15.24
C VAL A 281 5.39 4.35 -15.06
N ASN A 282 5.95 3.81 -13.96
CA ASN A 282 7.39 3.82 -13.74
C ASN A 282 8.06 2.59 -14.38
N PHE A 283 7.40 1.43 -14.32
CA PHE A 283 7.96 0.15 -14.75
C PHE A 283 6.92 -0.68 -15.52
N ALA A 284 7.41 -1.52 -16.44
CA ALA A 284 6.62 -2.52 -17.15
C ALA A 284 7.32 -3.87 -16.97
N CYS A 285 6.73 -4.81 -16.24
CA CYS A 285 7.34 -6.09 -15.87
C CYS A 285 6.43 -7.26 -16.20
N ALA A 286 7.04 -8.41 -16.50
CA ALA A 286 6.30 -9.68 -16.59
C ALA A 286 5.65 -10.02 -15.23
N ALA A 287 4.53 -10.75 -15.27
CA ALA A 287 3.84 -11.28 -14.09
C ALA A 287 4.63 -12.46 -13.49
N ASP A 288 5.86 -12.21 -13.12
CA ASP A 288 6.77 -13.13 -12.46
C ASP A 288 7.09 -12.60 -11.06
N TYR A 289 6.58 -13.30 -10.04
CA TYR A 289 6.69 -12.95 -8.63
C TYR A 289 7.74 -13.82 -7.90
N THR A 290 8.59 -14.53 -8.66
CA THR A 290 9.66 -15.34 -8.10
C THR A 290 10.73 -14.46 -7.44
N GLU A 291 11.53 -15.06 -6.56
CA GLU A 291 12.55 -14.35 -5.76
C GLU A 291 13.60 -13.60 -6.58
N ASN A 292 13.92 -14.12 -7.77
CA ASN A 292 14.95 -13.55 -8.65
C ASN A 292 14.35 -12.75 -9.83
N SER A 293 13.04 -12.50 -9.84
CA SER A 293 12.40 -11.76 -10.92
C SER A 293 12.85 -10.31 -10.96
N GLU A 294 12.77 -9.70 -12.15
CA GLU A 294 13.03 -8.27 -12.34
C GLU A 294 12.16 -7.41 -11.41
N MET A 295 10.88 -7.78 -11.27
CA MET A 295 9.93 -7.07 -10.41
C MET A 295 10.38 -7.11 -8.94
N MET A 296 10.81 -8.28 -8.43
CA MET A 296 11.33 -8.41 -7.07
C MET A 296 12.55 -7.52 -6.83
N VAL A 297 13.48 -7.51 -7.76
CA VAL A 297 14.70 -6.68 -7.67
C VAL A 297 14.34 -5.20 -7.62
N ILE A 298 13.42 -4.76 -8.48
CA ILE A 298 13.00 -3.34 -8.51
C ILE A 298 12.27 -2.96 -7.21
N VAL A 299 11.35 -3.80 -6.73
CA VAL A 299 10.62 -3.53 -5.48
C VAL A 299 11.58 -3.41 -4.29
N LYS A 300 12.55 -4.31 -4.16
CA LYS A 300 13.59 -4.20 -3.10
C LYS A 300 14.33 -2.86 -3.17
N ARG A 301 14.74 -2.42 -4.36
CA ARG A 301 15.40 -1.11 -4.56
C ARG A 301 14.50 0.09 -4.22
N ILE A 302 13.19 -0.02 -4.49
CA ILE A 302 12.24 1.02 -4.08
C ILE A 302 12.13 1.08 -2.55
N LEU A 303 12.09 -0.07 -1.88
CA LEU A 303 12.07 -0.13 -0.42
C LEU A 303 13.35 0.46 0.18
N ASP A 304 14.53 0.15 -0.37
CA ASP A 304 15.82 0.76 0.03
C ASP A 304 15.78 2.28 -0.12
N LYS A 305 15.28 2.78 -1.25
CA LYS A 305 15.14 4.22 -1.51
C LYS A 305 14.22 4.86 -0.48
N ILE A 306 13.04 4.27 -0.24
CA ILE A 306 12.08 4.81 0.74
C ILE A 306 12.70 4.87 2.13
N MET A 307 13.46 3.85 2.53
CA MET A 307 14.15 3.86 3.81
C MET A 307 15.22 4.93 3.88
N ALA A 308 16.02 5.09 2.82
CA ALA A 308 17.04 6.15 2.77
C ALA A 308 16.41 7.55 2.85
N ASP A 309 15.34 7.80 2.10
CA ASP A 309 14.60 9.08 2.12
C ASP A 309 14.00 9.33 3.52
N TYR A 310 13.46 8.30 4.15
CA TYR A 310 12.94 8.38 5.52
C TYR A 310 14.02 8.77 6.52
N MET A 311 15.18 8.12 6.49
CA MET A 311 16.31 8.42 7.38
C MET A 311 16.82 9.86 7.18
N LEU A 312 16.92 10.35 5.95
CA LEU A 312 17.29 11.73 5.64
C LEU A 312 16.28 12.72 6.25
N THR A 313 14.99 12.45 6.09
CA THR A 313 13.94 13.30 6.68
C THR A 313 14.02 13.33 8.21
N GLN A 314 14.33 12.20 8.87
CA GLN A 314 14.52 12.16 10.32
C GLN A 314 15.72 13.02 10.73
N HIS A 315 16.84 12.95 10.04
CA HIS A 315 18.02 13.80 10.32
C HIS A 315 17.74 15.29 10.13
N GLU A 316 16.94 15.66 9.12
CA GLU A 316 16.52 17.06 8.92
C GLU A 316 15.69 17.57 10.10
N VAL A 317 14.75 16.76 10.59
CA VAL A 317 13.92 17.10 11.76
C VAL A 317 14.79 17.24 13.01
N GLU A 318 15.70 16.30 13.28
CA GLU A 318 16.62 16.32 14.41
C GLU A 318 17.51 17.58 14.39
N ASN A 319 18.07 17.93 13.24
CA ASN A 319 18.89 19.14 13.09
C ASN A 319 18.08 20.41 13.36
N ARG A 320 16.84 20.49 12.89
CA ARG A 320 15.94 21.63 13.11
C ARG A 320 15.56 21.76 14.59
N ASP A 321 15.21 20.65 15.24
CA ASP A 321 14.84 20.63 16.66
C ASP A 321 16.04 21.05 17.54
N THR A 322 17.24 20.59 17.20
CA THR A 322 18.47 20.96 17.89
C THR A 322 18.73 22.46 17.78
N LEU A 323 18.58 23.04 16.58
CA LEU A 323 18.73 24.48 16.37
C LEU A 323 17.71 25.29 17.19
N ASN A 324 16.44 24.87 17.18
CA ASN A 324 15.37 25.53 17.93
C ASN A 324 15.64 25.49 19.45
N MET A 325 16.20 24.40 19.98
CA MET A 325 16.60 24.32 21.41
C MET A 325 17.70 25.31 21.74
N PHE A 326 18.72 25.47 20.89
CA PHE A 326 19.80 26.44 21.13
C PHE A 326 19.27 27.88 21.07
N THR A 327 18.38 28.20 20.16
CA THR A 327 17.76 29.54 20.09
C THR A 327 16.93 29.83 21.34
N ALA A 328 16.11 28.90 21.81
CA ALA A 328 15.31 29.09 23.02
C ALA A 328 16.16 29.23 24.31
N ILE A 329 17.32 28.59 24.39
CA ILE A 329 18.26 28.76 25.49
C ILE A 329 18.94 30.14 25.40
N GLY A 330 19.31 30.58 24.20
CA GLY A 330 19.88 31.93 24.00
C GLY A 330 18.95 33.04 24.46
N ASP A 331 17.68 32.98 24.03
CA ASP A 331 16.64 33.97 24.39
C ASP A 331 16.30 33.97 25.90
N SER A 332 16.56 32.87 26.61
CA SER A 332 16.33 32.78 28.09
C SER A 332 17.49 33.32 28.94
N LEU A 333 18.62 33.63 28.31
CA LEU A 333 19.81 34.14 28.97
C LEU A 333 20.03 35.67 28.76
N GLU A 334 19.21 36.30 27.89
CA GLU A 334 19.09 37.75 27.76
C GLU A 334 17.97 38.32 28.65
#